data_421b80cbed57d9936056bb97b99a98c4
#
_entry.id   421b80cbed57d9936056bb97b99a98c4
#
_cell.length_a   1.000
_cell.length_b   1.000
_cell.length_c   1.000
_cell.angle_alpha   90.00
_cell.angle_beta   90.00
_cell.angle_gamma   90.00
#
_symmetry.space_group_name_H-M   'P 1'
#
loop_
_entity.id
_entity.type
_entity.pdbx_description
1 polymer ?
#
loop_
_entity_poly.entity_id
_entity_poly.type
_entity_poly.pdbx_seq_one_letter_code
_entity_poly.pdbx_strand_id
1 'polypeptide(L)'
;MRILATLFTGLALMASLSACAPNKQAVANLDAATAFMTKNAKATGIKTLPSGVQYKVVTSGPATGVSPKPVDEVKVHYEGKLLTGLVFDSSFQRGTPATFPLQGLIPAWVEALQKMKPGDEWLLYVPPEQGYGAQGAGPIPPNSVMVFRIQLIDVMPRPAPPAG
;
A
#
# COMPACT_ATOMS: atom_id res chain seq x y z
N MET A 1 67.59 45.35 -10.08
CA MET A 1 67.21 43.98 -10.39
C MET A 1 65.97 43.65 -9.61
N ARG A 2 64.78 43.62 -10.27
CA ARG A 2 63.46 43.44 -9.64
C ARG A 2 63.09 41.97 -9.89
N ILE A 3 62.85 41.26 -8.76
CA ILE A 3 62.36 39.89 -8.79
C ILE A 3 60.83 39.93 -8.52
N LEU A 4 60.02 39.60 -9.55
CA LEU A 4 58.56 39.41 -9.44
C LEU A 4 58.30 38.05 -8.80
N ALA A 5 57.60 38.05 -7.68
CA ALA A 5 57.02 36.84 -7.06
C ALA A 5 55.58 36.70 -7.51
N THR A 6 55.31 35.66 -8.31
CA THR A 6 53.95 35.26 -8.74
C THR A 6 53.31 34.46 -7.67
N LEU A 7 52.20 34.99 -7.07
CA LEU A 7 51.30 34.24 -6.21
C LEU A 7 50.41 33.33 -7.05
N PHE A 8 50.51 32.02 -6.84
CA PHE A 8 49.55 31.05 -7.30
C PHE A 8 48.38 30.94 -6.27
N THR A 9 47.26 31.51 -6.60
CA THR A 9 46.00 31.32 -5.84
C THR A 9 45.34 30.02 -6.30
N GLY A 10 45.51 28.97 -5.50
CA GLY A 10 44.81 27.70 -5.69
C GLY A 10 43.34 27.84 -5.30
N LEU A 11 42.45 27.81 -6.27
CA LEU A 11 40.99 27.74 -6.10
C LEU A 11 40.61 26.28 -5.71
N ALA A 12 40.42 26.05 -4.41
CA ALA A 12 39.90 24.77 -3.91
C ALA A 12 38.41 24.67 -4.25
N LEU A 13 38.06 23.85 -5.24
CA LEU A 13 36.70 23.50 -5.61
C LEU A 13 36.14 22.57 -4.52
N MET A 14 35.42 23.11 -3.54
CA MET A 14 34.64 22.33 -2.57
C MET A 14 33.44 21.73 -3.28
N ALA A 15 33.52 20.46 -3.69
CA ALA A 15 32.37 19.69 -4.11
C ALA A 15 31.54 19.39 -2.87
N SER A 16 30.47 20.17 -2.67
CA SER A 16 29.44 19.89 -1.66
C SER A 16 28.68 18.63 -2.08
N LEU A 17 29.00 17.49 -1.47
CA LEU A 17 28.13 16.32 -1.46
C LEU A 17 26.88 16.69 -0.68
N SER A 18 25.82 17.11 -1.38
CA SER A 18 24.48 17.16 -0.83
C SER A 18 24.04 15.71 -0.61
N ALA A 19 24.39 15.16 0.56
CA ALA A 19 23.77 13.95 1.05
C ALA A 19 22.28 14.24 1.17
N CYS A 20 21.47 13.52 0.38
CA CYS A 20 20.01 13.58 0.46
C CYS A 20 19.61 13.13 1.89
N ALA A 21 19.39 14.08 2.79
CA ALA A 21 18.95 13.79 4.13
C ALA A 21 17.59 13.06 4.02
N PRO A 22 17.39 11.95 4.74
CA PRO A 22 16.12 11.23 4.69
C PRO A 22 14.99 12.18 5.08
N ASN A 23 13.91 12.16 4.32
CA ASN A 23 12.73 12.98 4.62
C ASN A 23 12.23 12.63 6.04
N LYS A 24 12.37 13.58 6.97
CA LYS A 24 11.98 13.40 8.39
C LYS A 24 10.55 12.88 8.54
N GLN A 25 9.64 13.34 7.68
CA GLN A 25 8.26 12.87 7.70
C GLN A 25 8.17 11.40 7.28
N ALA A 26 8.92 10.96 6.27
CA ALA A 26 8.94 9.58 5.82
C ALA A 26 9.49 8.63 6.91
N VAL A 27 10.50 9.07 7.66
CA VAL A 27 11.04 8.31 8.80
C VAL A 27 10.00 8.22 9.91
N ALA A 28 9.42 9.33 10.32
CA ALA A 28 8.38 9.35 11.36
C ALA A 28 7.17 8.49 10.99
N ASN A 29 6.76 8.49 9.72
CA ASN A 29 5.67 7.65 9.24
C ASN A 29 6.04 6.17 9.31
N LEU A 30 7.28 5.79 8.99
CA LEU A 30 7.74 4.41 9.07
C LEU A 30 7.74 3.90 10.51
N ASP A 31 8.21 4.70 11.46
CA ASP A 31 8.19 4.39 12.89
C ASP A 31 6.74 4.21 13.38
N ALA A 32 5.86 5.13 13.00
CA ALA A 32 4.44 5.05 13.33
C ALA A 32 3.76 3.82 12.69
N ALA A 33 4.12 3.48 11.46
CA ALA A 33 3.62 2.30 10.76
C ALA A 33 4.03 1.02 11.49
N THR A 34 5.31 0.89 11.85
CA THR A 34 5.85 -0.25 12.57
C THR A 34 5.18 -0.42 13.94
N ALA A 35 5.05 0.67 14.70
CA ALA A 35 4.40 0.66 16.00
C ALA A 35 2.91 0.25 15.89
N PHE A 36 2.21 0.81 14.91
CA PHE A 36 0.79 0.48 14.66
C PHE A 36 0.63 -1.01 14.31
N MET A 37 1.36 -1.51 13.32
CA MET A 37 1.24 -2.89 12.84
C MET A 37 1.58 -3.89 13.95
N THR A 38 2.63 -3.62 14.76
CA THR A 38 3.00 -4.45 15.91
C THR A 38 1.90 -4.52 16.97
N LYS A 39 1.27 -3.39 17.27
CA LYS A 39 0.15 -3.31 18.22
C LYS A 39 -1.09 -3.99 17.66
N ASN A 40 -1.44 -3.70 16.40
CA ASN A 40 -2.66 -4.20 15.77
C ASN A 40 -2.65 -5.73 15.62
N ALA A 41 -1.49 -6.35 15.36
CA ALA A 41 -1.35 -7.80 15.29
C ALA A 41 -1.85 -8.54 16.55
N LYS A 42 -1.82 -7.87 17.70
CA LYS A 42 -2.26 -8.42 19.00
C LYS A 42 -3.73 -8.13 19.31
N ALA A 43 -4.41 -7.38 18.46
CA ALA A 43 -5.80 -6.99 18.70
C ALA A 43 -6.75 -8.15 18.39
N THR A 44 -7.85 -8.21 19.13
CA THR A 44 -8.83 -9.29 19.00
C THR A 44 -9.44 -9.37 17.60
N GLY A 45 -9.39 -10.57 17.03
CA GLY A 45 -9.97 -10.85 15.71
C GLY A 45 -9.08 -10.44 14.54
N ILE A 46 -7.89 -9.91 14.79
CA ILE A 46 -6.89 -9.64 13.74
C ILE A 46 -6.13 -10.91 13.38
N LYS A 47 -5.96 -11.13 12.09
CA LYS A 47 -5.12 -12.18 11.50
C LYS A 47 -4.06 -11.52 10.63
N THR A 48 -2.92 -12.18 10.46
CA THR A 48 -1.79 -11.68 9.65
C THR A 48 -1.54 -12.63 8.49
N LEU A 49 -1.41 -12.07 7.29
CA LEU A 49 -1.02 -12.80 6.08
C LEU A 49 0.52 -12.93 6.02
N PRO A 50 1.06 -13.86 5.22
CA PRO A 50 2.50 -14.05 5.06
C PRO A 50 3.28 -12.78 4.67
N SER A 51 2.66 -11.88 3.92
CA SER A 51 3.23 -10.58 3.52
C SER A 51 3.30 -9.54 4.65
N GLY A 52 2.73 -9.83 5.82
CA GLY A 52 2.59 -8.85 6.91
C GLY A 52 1.31 -8.02 6.85
N VAL A 53 0.51 -8.14 5.79
CA VAL A 53 -0.83 -7.53 5.74
C VAL A 53 -1.70 -8.14 6.84
N GLN A 54 -2.38 -7.28 7.59
CA GLN A 54 -3.28 -7.72 8.65
C GLN A 54 -4.72 -7.53 8.21
N TYR A 55 -5.62 -8.39 8.69
CA TYR A 55 -7.02 -8.29 8.35
C TYR A 55 -7.95 -8.74 9.47
N LYS A 56 -9.16 -8.22 9.43
CA LYS A 56 -10.28 -8.65 10.25
C LYS A 56 -11.46 -8.98 9.35
N VAL A 57 -12.01 -10.16 9.51
CA VAL A 57 -13.25 -10.54 8.83
C VAL A 57 -14.42 -9.83 9.55
N VAL A 58 -15.16 -9.03 8.81
CA VAL A 58 -16.35 -8.31 9.29
C VAL A 58 -17.60 -9.16 8.98
N THR A 59 -17.69 -9.63 7.73
CA THR A 59 -18.76 -10.51 7.26
C THR A 59 -18.17 -11.62 6.43
N SER A 60 -18.71 -12.83 6.55
CA SER A 60 -18.32 -13.97 5.71
C SER A 60 -19.44 -14.26 4.72
N GLY A 61 -19.06 -14.34 3.45
CA GLY A 61 -19.93 -14.79 2.37
C GLY A 61 -20.22 -16.30 2.43
N PRO A 62 -21.06 -16.81 1.51
CA PRO A 62 -21.41 -18.23 1.44
C PRO A 62 -20.17 -19.13 1.37
N ALA A 63 -20.20 -20.28 2.05
CA ALA A 63 -19.11 -21.24 2.04
C ALA A 63 -18.78 -21.78 0.63
N THR A 64 -19.79 -21.81 -0.25
CA THR A 64 -19.68 -22.25 -1.64
C THR A 64 -19.08 -21.20 -2.59
N GLY A 65 -18.84 -19.99 -2.12
CA GLY A 65 -18.22 -18.93 -2.91
C GLY A 65 -16.80 -19.33 -3.36
N VAL A 66 -16.44 -18.97 -4.59
CA VAL A 66 -15.11 -19.23 -5.16
C VAL A 66 -14.26 -17.98 -5.05
N SER A 67 -13.06 -18.12 -4.50
CA SER A 67 -12.08 -17.03 -4.40
C SER A 67 -11.48 -16.70 -5.76
N PRO A 68 -11.16 -15.44 -6.05
CA PRO A 68 -10.60 -15.04 -7.33
C PRO A 68 -9.18 -15.62 -7.53
N LYS A 69 -8.88 -15.94 -8.76
CA LYS A 69 -7.52 -16.31 -9.22
C LYS A 69 -6.76 -15.03 -9.62
N PRO A 70 -5.42 -15.08 -9.72
CA PRO A 70 -4.62 -13.89 -10.07
C PRO A 70 -5.03 -13.22 -11.38
N VAL A 71 -5.54 -13.99 -12.35
CA VAL A 71 -5.92 -13.47 -13.68
C VAL A 71 -7.34 -12.88 -13.74
N ASP A 72 -8.15 -13.14 -12.72
CA ASP A 72 -9.56 -12.75 -12.70
C ASP A 72 -9.73 -11.24 -12.49
N GLU A 73 -10.93 -10.76 -12.81
CA GLU A 73 -11.40 -9.44 -12.39
C GLU A 73 -12.28 -9.58 -11.13
N VAL A 74 -12.23 -8.57 -10.29
CA VAL A 74 -13.03 -8.50 -9.07
C VAL A 74 -13.90 -7.27 -9.07
N LYS A 75 -15.16 -7.44 -8.65
CA LYS A 75 -16.09 -6.35 -8.39
C LYS A 75 -16.20 -6.12 -6.90
N VAL A 76 -15.86 -4.92 -6.46
CA VAL A 76 -15.77 -4.60 -5.02
C VAL A 76 -16.42 -3.27 -4.69
N HIS A 77 -17.00 -3.18 -3.50
CA HIS A 77 -17.08 -1.91 -2.79
C HIS A 77 -15.89 -1.77 -1.85
N TYR A 78 -15.34 -0.57 -1.76
CA TYR A 78 -14.22 -0.31 -0.87
C TYR A 78 -14.18 1.14 -0.38
N GLU A 79 -13.49 1.31 0.75
CA GLU A 79 -13.07 2.60 1.27
C GLU A 79 -11.63 2.48 1.75
N GLY A 80 -10.77 3.36 1.28
CA GLY A 80 -9.38 3.47 1.71
C GLY A 80 -9.16 4.74 2.53
N LYS A 81 -8.52 4.58 3.70
CA LYS A 81 -8.20 5.69 4.59
C LYS A 81 -6.83 5.54 5.22
N LEU A 82 -6.25 6.65 5.63
CA LEU A 82 -5.04 6.69 6.44
C LEU A 82 -5.35 6.47 7.92
N LEU A 83 -4.33 6.21 8.75
CA LEU A 83 -4.49 6.11 10.20
C LEU A 83 -5.00 7.41 10.84
N THR A 84 -4.82 8.55 10.18
CA THR A 84 -5.37 9.85 10.57
C THR A 84 -6.89 9.94 10.41
N GLY A 85 -7.50 8.95 9.73
CA GLY A 85 -8.92 8.96 9.37
C GLY A 85 -9.21 9.63 8.02
N LEU A 86 -8.22 10.22 7.35
CA LEU A 86 -8.40 10.81 6.02
C LEU A 86 -8.79 9.71 5.02
N VAL A 87 -10.00 9.76 4.48
CA VAL A 87 -10.46 8.92 3.38
C VAL A 87 -9.87 9.47 2.09
N PHE A 88 -9.07 8.67 1.39
CA PHE A 88 -8.43 9.08 0.14
C PHE A 88 -9.15 8.53 -1.08
N ASP A 89 -9.93 7.45 -0.93
CA ASP A 89 -10.75 6.90 -2.01
C ASP A 89 -11.89 6.04 -1.43
N SER A 90 -13.09 6.13 -2.02
CA SER A 90 -14.25 5.37 -1.57
C SER A 90 -15.26 5.14 -2.70
N SER A 91 -15.49 3.90 -3.08
CA SER A 91 -16.57 3.51 -3.98
C SER A 91 -17.95 3.62 -3.32
N PHE A 92 -18.00 3.54 -1.98
CA PHE A 92 -19.24 3.77 -1.24
C PHE A 92 -19.72 5.21 -1.40
N GLN A 93 -18.80 6.18 -1.32
CA GLN A 93 -19.14 7.60 -1.54
C GLN A 93 -19.57 7.88 -2.97
N ARG A 94 -19.04 7.15 -3.95
CA ARG A 94 -19.48 7.25 -5.36
C ARG A 94 -20.80 6.55 -5.65
N GLY A 95 -21.29 5.72 -4.72
CA GLY A 95 -22.53 4.96 -4.88
C GLY A 95 -22.47 3.80 -5.86
N THR A 96 -21.30 3.50 -6.42
CA THR A 96 -21.10 2.44 -7.43
C THR A 96 -19.87 1.59 -7.10
N PRO A 97 -20.00 0.23 -7.16
CA PRO A 97 -18.84 -0.64 -7.02
C PRO A 97 -17.86 -0.46 -8.17
N ALA A 98 -16.60 -0.73 -7.89
CA ALA A 98 -15.54 -0.69 -8.89
C ALA A 98 -15.18 -2.12 -9.34
N THR A 99 -14.75 -2.23 -10.60
CA THR A 99 -14.25 -3.47 -11.17
C THR A 99 -12.78 -3.31 -11.52
N PHE A 100 -11.95 -4.25 -11.09
CA PHE A 100 -10.50 -4.22 -11.29
C PHE A 100 -9.96 -5.55 -11.74
N PRO A 101 -8.99 -5.59 -12.67
CA PRO A 101 -8.15 -6.76 -12.87
C PRO A 101 -7.27 -6.96 -11.62
N LEU A 102 -7.29 -8.16 -11.04
CA LEU A 102 -6.61 -8.42 -9.78
C LEU A 102 -5.09 -8.15 -9.86
N GLN A 103 -4.46 -8.49 -10.97
CA GLN A 103 -3.03 -8.29 -11.21
C GLN A 103 -2.58 -6.81 -11.21
N GLY A 104 -3.50 -5.87 -11.41
CA GLY A 104 -3.21 -4.43 -11.45
C GLY A 104 -3.27 -3.73 -10.11
N LEU A 105 -3.58 -4.46 -9.04
CA LEU A 105 -3.78 -3.90 -7.71
C LEU A 105 -2.50 -3.91 -6.87
N ILE A 106 -2.50 -3.16 -5.77
CA ILE A 106 -1.40 -3.20 -4.79
C ILE A 106 -1.23 -4.62 -4.22
N PRO A 107 0.01 -5.03 -3.85
CA PRO A 107 0.29 -6.39 -3.38
C PRO A 107 -0.64 -6.88 -2.27
N ALA A 108 -0.97 -6.00 -1.31
CA ALA A 108 -1.91 -6.31 -0.24
C ALA A 108 -3.28 -6.78 -0.73
N TRP A 109 -3.82 -6.14 -1.76
CA TRP A 109 -5.11 -6.50 -2.32
C TRP A 109 -5.04 -7.81 -3.11
N VAL A 110 -3.97 -7.98 -3.88
CA VAL A 110 -3.75 -9.23 -4.65
C VAL A 110 -3.72 -10.43 -3.72
N GLU A 111 -3.04 -10.35 -2.58
CA GLU A 111 -2.97 -11.44 -1.62
C GLU A 111 -4.30 -11.65 -0.86
N ALA A 112 -4.90 -10.57 -0.37
CA ALA A 112 -6.10 -10.66 0.46
C ALA A 112 -7.32 -11.12 -0.33
N LEU A 113 -7.58 -10.56 -1.52
CA LEU A 113 -8.74 -10.89 -2.33
C LEU A 113 -8.76 -12.36 -2.77
N GLN A 114 -7.59 -12.97 -3.01
CA GLN A 114 -7.51 -14.41 -3.31
C GLN A 114 -7.92 -15.31 -2.14
N LYS A 115 -8.10 -14.76 -0.95
CA LYS A 115 -8.59 -15.48 0.24
C LYS A 115 -10.04 -15.13 0.58
N MET A 116 -10.57 -14.09 -0.06
CA MET A 116 -11.97 -13.66 0.08
C MET A 116 -12.86 -14.41 -0.91
N LYS A 117 -14.15 -14.40 -0.62
CA LYS A 117 -15.22 -14.94 -1.50
C LYS A 117 -16.28 -13.86 -1.69
N PRO A 118 -17.08 -13.92 -2.79
CA PRO A 118 -18.24 -13.06 -2.93
C PRO A 118 -19.12 -13.08 -1.68
N GLY A 119 -19.47 -11.90 -1.19
CA GLY A 119 -20.20 -11.70 0.07
C GLY A 119 -19.30 -11.46 1.30
N ASP A 120 -17.98 -11.70 1.19
CA ASP A 120 -17.04 -11.35 2.28
C ASP A 120 -16.89 -9.83 2.38
N GLU A 121 -16.81 -9.36 3.62
CA GLU A 121 -16.36 -8.00 3.95
C GLU A 121 -15.22 -8.08 4.95
N TRP A 122 -14.07 -7.49 4.58
CA TRP A 122 -12.88 -7.46 5.41
C TRP A 122 -12.40 -6.04 5.66
N LEU A 123 -11.79 -5.83 6.83
CA LEU A 123 -10.90 -4.70 7.08
C LEU A 123 -9.47 -5.16 6.86
N LEU A 124 -8.75 -4.49 5.96
CA LEU A 124 -7.32 -4.72 5.74
C LEU A 124 -6.52 -3.58 6.37
N TYR A 125 -5.42 -3.93 7.00
CA TYR A 125 -4.40 -3.00 7.48
C TYR A 125 -3.13 -3.28 6.67
N VAL A 126 -2.80 -2.36 5.80
CA VAL A 126 -1.76 -2.53 4.79
C VAL A 126 -0.50 -1.82 5.23
N PRO A 127 0.60 -2.54 5.52
CA PRO A 127 1.87 -1.91 5.82
C PRO A 127 2.43 -1.24 4.55
N PRO A 128 3.29 -0.22 4.68
CA PRO A 128 3.75 0.58 3.55
C PRO A 128 4.29 -0.23 2.38
N GLU A 129 5.09 -1.26 2.64
CA GLU A 129 5.74 -2.10 1.63
C GLU A 129 4.77 -2.94 0.79
N GLN A 130 3.56 -3.15 1.28
CA GLN A 130 2.48 -3.84 0.57
C GLN A 130 1.49 -2.88 -0.11
N GLY A 131 1.78 -1.59 -0.03
CA GLY A 131 1.00 -0.51 -0.64
C GLY A 131 1.84 0.39 -1.52
N TYR A 132 1.99 1.66 -1.16
CA TYR A 132 2.70 2.68 -1.95
C TYR A 132 4.12 3.00 -1.42
N GLY A 133 4.59 2.28 -0.40
CA GLY A 133 5.97 2.30 0.08
C GLY A 133 6.50 3.68 0.47
N ALA A 134 7.80 3.83 0.30
CA ALA A 134 8.52 5.06 0.64
C ALA A 134 8.24 6.25 -0.31
N GLN A 135 7.54 6.03 -1.41
CA GLN A 135 7.18 7.08 -2.36
C GLN A 135 5.84 7.71 -2.04
N GLY A 136 4.90 6.95 -1.46
CA GLY A 136 3.51 7.38 -1.35
C GLY A 136 2.83 7.50 -2.72
N ALA A 137 1.59 8.03 -2.76
CA ALA A 137 0.86 8.28 -4.01
C ALA A 137 -0.24 9.32 -3.79
N GLY A 138 -0.24 10.41 -4.54
CA GLY A 138 -1.25 11.45 -4.42
C GLY A 138 -1.43 11.93 -2.97
N PRO A 139 -2.62 11.74 -2.36
CA PRO A 139 -2.88 12.14 -0.98
C PRO A 139 -2.26 11.21 0.08
N ILE A 140 -1.61 10.10 -0.33
CA ILE A 140 -1.02 9.10 0.56
C ILE A 140 0.46 9.45 0.77
N PRO A 141 0.85 9.89 1.98
CA PRO A 141 2.24 10.22 2.27
C PRO A 141 3.17 9.00 2.21
N PRO A 142 4.49 9.21 2.05
CA PRO A 142 5.50 8.17 2.18
C PRO A 142 5.34 7.35 3.46
N ASN A 143 5.57 6.04 3.35
CA ASN A 143 5.56 5.09 4.47
C ASN A 143 4.27 5.10 5.30
N SER A 144 3.12 5.33 4.66
CA SER A 144 1.83 5.32 5.34
C SER A 144 1.23 3.93 5.43
N VAL A 145 0.71 3.59 6.61
CA VAL A 145 -0.25 2.48 6.72
C VAL A 145 -1.58 2.92 6.13
N MET A 146 -2.16 2.06 5.33
CA MET A 146 -3.51 2.25 4.81
C MET A 146 -4.48 1.25 5.45
N VAL A 147 -5.69 1.71 5.70
CA VAL A 147 -6.79 0.86 6.18
C VAL A 147 -7.86 0.82 5.10
N PHE A 148 -8.16 -0.38 4.62
CA PHE A 148 -9.22 -0.58 3.64
C PHE A 148 -10.37 -1.39 4.25
N ARG A 149 -11.57 -0.91 4.07
CA ARG A 149 -12.78 -1.71 4.14
C ARG A 149 -13.06 -2.22 2.74
N ILE A 150 -13.13 -3.54 2.54
CA ILE A 150 -13.37 -4.15 1.24
C ILE A 150 -14.53 -5.11 1.35
N GLN A 151 -15.52 -4.95 0.48
CA GLN A 151 -16.61 -5.89 0.27
C GLN A 151 -16.44 -6.51 -1.13
N LEU A 152 -16.16 -7.80 -1.19
CA LEU A 152 -16.08 -8.54 -2.46
C LEU A 152 -17.51 -8.89 -2.91
N ILE A 153 -17.93 -8.31 -4.02
CA ILE A 153 -19.29 -8.48 -4.56
C ILE A 153 -19.33 -9.65 -5.53
N ASP A 154 -18.36 -9.69 -6.45
CA ASP A 154 -18.35 -10.69 -7.51
C ASP A 154 -16.93 -10.97 -8.01
N VAL A 155 -16.76 -12.12 -8.61
CA VAL A 155 -15.52 -12.57 -9.29
C VAL A 155 -15.87 -12.88 -10.74
N MET A 156 -15.19 -12.22 -11.66
CA MET A 156 -15.35 -12.42 -13.09
C MET A 156 -14.13 -13.19 -13.63
N PRO A 157 -14.27 -14.51 -13.85
CA PRO A 157 -13.17 -15.32 -14.37
C PRO A 157 -12.72 -14.85 -15.75
N ARG A 158 -11.41 -14.68 -15.91
CA ARG A 158 -10.82 -14.44 -17.23
C ARG A 158 -10.27 -15.75 -17.80
N PRO A 159 -10.46 -15.99 -19.09
CA PRO A 159 -9.75 -17.08 -19.76
C PRO A 159 -8.24 -16.89 -19.56
N ALA A 160 -7.53 -17.96 -19.20
CA ALA A 160 -6.07 -17.93 -19.22
C ALA A 160 -5.60 -17.52 -20.63
N PRO A 161 -4.57 -16.67 -20.79
CA PRO A 161 -3.99 -16.42 -22.09
C PRO A 161 -3.59 -17.77 -22.72
N PRO A 162 -3.77 -17.94 -24.04
CA PRO A 162 -3.36 -19.17 -24.69
C PRO A 162 -1.88 -19.42 -24.41
N ALA A 163 -1.55 -20.66 -24.03
CA ALA A 163 -0.16 -21.06 -23.87
C ALA A 163 0.54 -20.86 -25.21
N GLY A 164 1.47 -19.89 -25.27
CA GLY A 164 2.30 -19.62 -26.45
C GLY A 164 3.36 -20.70 -26.64
#